data_91d1cf7887ed9cf0a6c8bf4ad1907a98
#
_entry.id   91d1cf7887ed9cf0a6c8bf4ad1907a98
#
_cell.length_a   1.000
_cell.length_b   1.000
_cell.length_c   1.000
_cell.angle_alpha   90.00
_cell.angle_beta   90.00
_cell.angle_gamma   90.00
#
_symmetry.space_group_name_H-M   'P 1'
#
loop_
_entity.id
_entity.type
_entity.pdbx_description
1 polymer ?
#
loop_
_entity_poly.entity_id
_entity_poly.type
_entity_poly.pdbx_seq_one_letter_code
_entity_poly.pdbx_strand_id
1 'polypeptide(L)'
;MYKRQGQVYLDGANLNAQVGLAKPCEYGADVCHMNLHKTFCIPHGGGGPGVGPIGVAEHLVPFMDQRVSAAVQGSASILPISWMYIRMMGGSGLRKASEVSLLTANWLVQRIEPYFNVLYKGENGRIAHECIFDCRSLTVTAEDVAKRLMDYGFHAPTLSWPVLNTMMVEPTESESLDELERFAKAMINIRTEIQTNKDILKNAPHTARVVTSSEWVYNYSREQAAYPADQDNKFWPAVSRIDNVYGDRNLVCSCSNYFDNEDGT
;
A
#
# COMPACT_ATOMS: atom_id res chain seq x y z
N MET A 1 24.21 0.70 -16.90
CA MET A 1 23.64 -0.57 -17.40
C MET A 1 24.09 -0.77 -18.84
N TYR A 2 24.68 -1.93 -19.17
CA TYR A 2 25.13 -2.19 -20.55
C TYR A 2 23.99 -2.81 -21.35
N LYS A 3 23.45 -2.06 -22.31
CA LYS A 3 22.45 -2.57 -23.27
C LYS A 3 23.16 -3.51 -24.26
N ARG A 4 22.88 -4.79 -24.17
CA ARG A 4 23.32 -5.79 -25.14
C ARG A 4 22.17 -6.14 -26.07
N GLN A 5 21.87 -5.29 -27.06
CA GLN A 5 20.84 -5.51 -28.11
C GLN A 5 19.37 -5.56 -27.61
N GLY A 6 19.13 -5.42 -26.31
CA GLY A 6 17.78 -5.36 -25.72
C GLY A 6 17.35 -3.93 -25.42
N GLN A 7 16.04 -3.74 -25.22
CA GLN A 7 15.46 -2.50 -24.71
C GLN A 7 15.29 -2.60 -23.20
N VAL A 8 15.33 -1.48 -22.51
CA VAL A 8 15.15 -1.38 -21.06
C VAL A 8 13.77 -0.80 -20.76
N TYR A 9 12.91 -1.61 -20.19
CA TYR A 9 11.62 -1.19 -19.69
C TYR A 9 11.76 -0.84 -18.19
N LEU A 10 11.33 0.36 -17.83
CA LEU A 10 11.20 0.79 -16.45
C LEU A 10 9.74 0.71 -16.04
N ASP A 11 9.49 -0.06 -15.00
CA ASP A 11 8.23 0.04 -14.27
C ASP A 11 8.24 1.33 -13.44
N GLY A 12 7.57 2.36 -13.95
CA GLY A 12 7.41 3.66 -13.31
C GLY A 12 6.04 3.81 -12.63
N ALA A 13 5.41 2.70 -12.25
CA ALA A 13 4.11 2.72 -11.59
C ALA A 13 4.08 3.64 -10.37
N ASN A 14 5.17 3.70 -9.63
CA ASN A 14 5.37 4.66 -8.55
C ASN A 14 6.67 5.45 -8.77
N LEU A 15 6.53 6.75 -9.03
CA LEU A 15 7.64 7.67 -9.24
C LEU A 15 7.86 8.63 -8.05
N ASN A 16 7.28 8.36 -6.89
CA ASN A 16 7.31 9.27 -5.73
C ASN A 16 8.74 9.60 -5.25
N ALA A 17 9.71 8.70 -5.49
CA ALA A 17 11.11 8.98 -5.17
C ALA A 17 11.90 9.63 -6.31
N GLN A 18 11.30 9.86 -7.47
CA GLN A 18 12.04 10.21 -8.70
C GLN A 18 11.69 11.57 -9.27
N VAL A 19 10.45 12.02 -9.17
CA VAL A 19 9.99 13.25 -9.82
C VAL A 19 10.83 14.44 -9.37
N GLY A 20 11.47 15.10 -10.34
CA GLY A 20 12.38 16.24 -10.10
C GLY A 20 13.76 15.89 -9.55
N LEU A 21 14.05 14.60 -9.25
CA LEU A 21 15.32 14.12 -8.72
C LEU A 21 16.08 13.24 -9.71
N ALA A 22 15.38 12.37 -10.43
CA ALA A 22 15.96 11.44 -11.39
C ALA A 22 15.11 11.38 -12.65
N LYS A 23 15.74 11.16 -13.81
CA LYS A 23 15.06 11.05 -15.10
C LYS A 23 15.31 9.64 -15.67
N PRO A 24 14.25 8.88 -15.96
CA PRO A 24 14.37 7.52 -16.50
C PRO A 24 15.32 7.39 -17.69
N CYS A 25 15.31 8.33 -18.61
CA CYS A 25 16.19 8.33 -19.79
C CYS A 25 17.68 8.48 -19.44
N GLU A 26 18.03 9.19 -18.35
CA GLU A 26 19.43 9.43 -17.97
C GLU A 26 20.11 8.17 -17.43
N TYR A 27 19.35 7.25 -16.83
CA TYR A 27 19.89 5.96 -16.39
C TYR A 27 19.53 4.79 -17.31
N GLY A 28 19.04 5.09 -18.51
CA GLY A 28 19.01 4.15 -19.63
C GLY A 28 17.68 3.45 -19.86
N ALA A 29 16.56 3.95 -19.34
CA ALA A 29 15.25 3.44 -19.69
C ALA A 29 14.89 3.82 -21.14
N ASP A 30 14.39 2.85 -21.91
CA ASP A 30 13.85 3.08 -23.25
C ASP A 30 12.33 3.25 -23.22
N VAL A 31 11.66 2.62 -22.27
CA VAL A 31 10.23 2.72 -22.03
C VAL A 31 9.99 2.90 -20.54
N CYS A 32 9.07 3.79 -20.18
CA CYS A 32 8.61 3.95 -18.81
C CYS A 32 7.09 4.12 -18.82
N HIS A 33 6.36 3.26 -18.11
CA HIS A 33 4.95 3.50 -17.83
C HIS A 33 4.78 4.25 -16.51
N MET A 34 3.66 4.95 -16.36
CA MET A 34 3.34 5.72 -15.16
C MET A 34 1.93 5.41 -14.69
N ASN A 35 1.73 5.37 -13.35
CA ASN A 35 0.40 5.34 -12.79
C ASN A 35 0.04 6.73 -12.26
N LEU A 36 -0.94 7.36 -12.87
CA LEU A 36 -1.38 8.69 -12.43
C LEU A 36 -2.05 8.66 -11.06
N HIS A 37 -2.64 7.53 -10.66
CA HIS A 37 -3.29 7.32 -9.37
C HIS A 37 -2.31 7.07 -8.20
N LYS A 38 -1.02 7.08 -8.45
CA LYS A 38 0.01 7.03 -7.41
C LYS A 38 0.68 8.40 -7.28
N THR A 39 1.53 8.76 -8.22
CA THR A 39 2.37 9.97 -8.14
C THR A 39 1.66 11.24 -8.61
N PHE A 40 0.58 11.14 -9.40
CA PHE A 40 -0.05 12.27 -10.08
C PHE A 40 -1.52 12.51 -9.71
N CYS A 41 -1.92 12.09 -8.50
CA CYS A 41 -3.08 12.59 -7.77
C CYS A 41 -4.46 12.20 -8.33
N ILE A 42 -4.59 11.36 -9.37
CA ILE A 42 -5.93 10.90 -9.78
C ILE A 42 -6.46 9.85 -8.82
N PRO A 43 -7.80 9.75 -8.65
CA PRO A 43 -8.39 8.69 -7.82
C PRO A 43 -8.19 7.32 -8.45
N HIS A 44 -7.96 6.29 -7.64
CA HIS A 44 -7.99 4.90 -8.06
C HIS A 44 -9.43 4.36 -8.15
N GLY A 45 -10.31 4.81 -7.24
CA GLY A 45 -11.75 4.60 -7.29
C GLY A 45 -12.22 3.15 -7.18
N GLY A 46 -11.41 2.27 -6.55
CA GLY A 46 -11.76 0.86 -6.39
C GLY A 46 -11.64 0.01 -7.65
N GLY A 47 -11.14 0.54 -8.76
CA GLY A 47 -10.97 -0.20 -10.01
C GLY A 47 -9.96 0.42 -10.96
N GLY A 48 -9.54 1.61 -10.64
CA GLY A 48 -8.61 2.38 -11.44
C GLY A 48 -9.22 2.92 -12.74
N PRO A 49 -8.93 4.17 -13.07
CA PRO A 49 -9.30 4.73 -14.37
C PRO A 49 -8.44 4.12 -15.46
N GLY A 50 -9.02 3.96 -16.65
CA GLY A 50 -8.36 3.39 -17.81
C GLY A 50 -7.38 4.36 -18.47
N VAL A 51 -6.37 4.82 -17.75
CA VAL A 51 -5.29 5.69 -18.23
C VAL A 51 -3.95 5.21 -17.69
N GLY A 52 -3.02 4.94 -18.61
CA GLY A 52 -1.64 4.56 -18.28
C GLY A 52 -0.69 5.26 -19.26
N PRO A 53 -0.21 6.48 -18.96
CA PRO A 53 0.77 7.16 -19.81
C PRO A 53 2.06 6.36 -19.89
N ILE A 54 2.64 6.31 -21.08
CA ILE A 54 3.98 5.75 -21.32
C ILE A 54 4.88 6.79 -21.96
N GLY A 55 6.13 6.85 -21.52
CA GLY A 55 7.20 7.55 -22.21
C GLY A 55 8.09 6.56 -22.93
N VAL A 56 8.49 6.88 -24.16
CA VAL A 56 9.39 6.05 -24.95
C VAL A 56 10.58 6.84 -25.45
N ALA A 57 11.73 6.19 -25.62
CA ALA A 57 12.90 6.78 -26.27
C ALA A 57 12.61 7.00 -27.76
N GLU A 58 13.27 8.01 -28.36
CA GLU A 58 13.03 8.47 -29.72
C GLU A 58 13.10 7.34 -30.77
N HIS A 59 14.03 6.42 -30.64
CA HIS A 59 14.20 5.30 -31.57
C HIS A 59 13.02 4.31 -31.56
N LEU A 60 12.17 4.33 -30.55
CA LEU A 60 10.98 3.48 -30.46
C LEU A 60 9.72 4.15 -31.02
N VAL A 61 9.73 5.48 -31.23
CA VAL A 61 8.56 6.22 -31.73
C VAL A 61 8.01 5.66 -33.05
N PRO A 62 8.82 5.23 -34.04
CA PRO A 62 8.32 4.67 -35.29
C PRO A 62 7.54 3.35 -35.13
N PHE A 63 7.70 2.66 -33.99
CA PHE A 63 7.07 1.38 -33.70
C PHE A 63 5.83 1.51 -32.81
N MET A 64 5.45 2.75 -32.44
CA MET A 64 4.26 2.98 -31.60
C MET A 64 2.99 2.80 -32.42
N ASP A 65 2.19 1.78 -32.05
CA ASP A 65 0.83 1.64 -32.57
C ASP A 65 -0.14 2.48 -31.73
N GLN A 66 -0.84 3.41 -32.38
CA GLN A 66 -1.80 4.29 -31.71
C GLN A 66 -3.13 3.59 -31.37
N ARG A 67 -3.31 2.32 -31.77
CA ARG A 67 -4.56 1.56 -31.63
C ARG A 67 -4.50 0.47 -30.57
N VAL A 68 -3.77 0.69 -29.51
CA VAL A 68 -3.56 -0.31 -28.44
C VAL A 68 -4.82 -0.52 -27.58
N SER A 69 -5.76 0.43 -27.55
CA SER A 69 -7.01 0.30 -26.80
C SER A 69 -8.20 0.86 -27.57
N ALA A 70 -9.41 0.49 -27.15
CA ALA A 70 -10.67 1.01 -27.71
C ALA A 70 -10.82 2.54 -27.57
N ALA A 71 -10.17 3.11 -26.55
CA ALA A 71 -10.09 4.57 -26.34
C ALA A 71 -8.61 4.97 -26.34
N VAL A 72 -8.14 5.64 -27.38
CA VAL A 72 -6.72 6.00 -27.58
C VAL A 72 -6.14 6.82 -26.41
N GLN A 73 -6.96 7.69 -25.81
CA GLN A 73 -6.57 8.51 -24.65
C GLN A 73 -7.09 7.96 -23.31
N GLY A 74 -7.60 6.74 -23.30
CA GLY A 74 -8.20 6.13 -22.11
C GLY A 74 -9.34 6.98 -21.54
N SER A 75 -9.44 7.05 -20.22
CA SER A 75 -10.40 7.89 -19.50
C SER A 75 -9.93 9.35 -19.46
N ALA A 76 -9.95 10.04 -20.59
CA ALA A 76 -9.36 11.37 -20.77
C ALA A 76 -9.89 12.43 -19.78
N SER A 77 -11.11 12.27 -19.27
CA SER A 77 -11.74 13.19 -18.31
C SER A 77 -11.00 13.34 -16.98
N ILE A 78 -10.13 12.39 -16.62
CA ILE A 78 -9.33 12.47 -15.39
C ILE A 78 -7.98 13.19 -15.57
N LEU A 79 -7.50 13.38 -16.82
CA LEU A 79 -6.24 14.06 -17.11
C LEU A 79 -6.16 15.50 -16.56
N PRO A 80 -7.25 16.29 -16.54
CA PRO A 80 -7.25 17.61 -15.90
C PRO A 80 -6.83 17.58 -14.42
N ILE A 81 -7.09 16.50 -13.69
CA ILE A 81 -6.69 16.37 -12.27
C ILE A 81 -5.16 16.37 -12.16
N SER A 82 -4.47 15.51 -12.91
CA SER A 82 -2.99 15.49 -12.93
C SER A 82 -2.41 16.79 -13.46
N TRP A 83 -3.01 17.37 -14.50
CA TRP A 83 -2.59 18.67 -15.03
C TRP A 83 -2.70 19.77 -13.97
N MET A 84 -3.83 19.85 -13.27
CA MET A 84 -4.04 20.81 -12.18
C MET A 84 -3.01 20.62 -11.06
N TYR A 85 -2.82 19.38 -10.61
CA TYR A 85 -1.83 19.03 -9.60
C TYR A 85 -0.42 19.51 -9.97
N ILE A 86 0.03 19.19 -11.19
CA ILE A 86 1.34 19.61 -11.70
C ILE A 86 1.44 21.14 -11.78
N ARG A 87 0.38 21.82 -12.23
CA ARG A 87 0.34 23.29 -12.32
C ARG A 87 0.38 23.96 -10.94
N MET A 88 -0.32 23.40 -9.96
CA MET A 88 -0.36 23.93 -8.59
C MET A 88 0.97 23.73 -7.87
N MET A 89 1.58 22.56 -8.02
CA MET A 89 2.84 22.22 -7.36
C MET A 89 4.03 22.93 -8.01
N GLY A 90 4.03 23.05 -9.32
CA GLY A 90 5.19 23.50 -10.10
C GLY A 90 6.39 22.57 -9.96
N GLY A 91 7.47 22.84 -10.67
CA GLY A 91 8.66 21.97 -10.64
C GLY A 91 9.33 21.87 -9.27
N SER A 92 9.39 22.97 -8.53
CA SER A 92 9.95 23.00 -7.18
C SER A 92 9.11 22.25 -6.16
N GLY A 93 7.78 22.35 -6.25
CA GLY A 93 6.86 21.64 -5.37
C GLY A 93 6.90 20.13 -5.61
N LEU A 94 6.89 19.69 -6.86
CA LEU A 94 7.01 18.28 -7.21
C LEU A 94 8.32 17.66 -6.73
N ARG A 95 9.43 18.38 -6.91
CA ARG A 95 10.74 17.96 -6.37
C ARG A 95 10.69 17.83 -4.85
N LYS A 96 10.14 18.84 -4.16
CA LYS A 96 10.01 18.84 -2.71
C LYS A 96 9.15 17.67 -2.22
N ALA A 97 8.07 17.31 -2.93
CA ALA A 97 7.26 16.14 -2.61
C ALA A 97 8.11 14.86 -2.64
N SER A 98 8.94 14.65 -3.67
CA SER A 98 9.86 13.50 -3.73
C SER A 98 10.89 13.51 -2.59
N GLU A 99 11.46 14.67 -2.29
CA GLU A 99 12.43 14.83 -1.19
C GLU A 99 11.78 14.48 0.18
N VAL A 100 10.55 14.92 0.41
CA VAL A 100 9.79 14.61 1.63
C VAL A 100 9.43 13.13 1.70
N SER A 101 8.99 12.51 0.59
CA SER A 101 8.72 11.06 0.55
C SER A 101 9.94 10.23 0.96
N LEU A 102 11.13 10.60 0.47
CA LEU A 102 12.38 9.95 0.87
C LEU A 102 12.70 10.19 2.35
N LEU A 103 12.48 11.40 2.84
CA LEU A 103 12.77 11.78 4.22
C LEU A 103 11.87 11.02 5.20
N THR A 104 10.56 11.01 4.95
CA THR A 104 9.56 10.36 5.84
C THR A 104 9.78 8.86 5.91
N ALA A 105 10.07 8.19 4.79
CA ALA A 105 10.36 6.77 4.76
C ALA A 105 11.63 6.42 5.55
N ASN A 106 12.70 7.17 5.38
CA ASN A 106 13.94 6.97 6.14
C ASN A 106 13.80 7.30 7.63
N TRP A 107 13.00 8.32 7.96
CA TRP A 107 12.67 8.63 9.34
C TRP A 107 11.89 7.47 10.01
N LEU A 108 10.91 6.91 9.30
CA LEU A 108 10.13 5.79 9.79
C LEU A 108 11.00 4.54 10.01
N VAL A 109 11.91 4.25 9.09
CA VAL A 109 12.89 3.16 9.24
C VAL A 109 13.72 3.34 10.51
N GLN A 110 14.26 4.52 10.78
CA GLN A 110 15.04 4.78 11.98
C GLN A 110 14.27 4.47 13.28
N ARG A 111 12.96 4.71 13.29
CA ARG A 111 12.10 4.48 14.47
C ARG A 111 11.76 3.02 14.66
N ILE A 112 11.58 2.27 13.58
CA ILE A 112 11.03 0.89 13.62
C ILE A 112 12.12 -0.17 13.48
N GLU A 113 13.25 0.10 12.84
CA GLU A 113 14.32 -0.87 12.59
C GLU A 113 14.84 -1.61 13.85
N PRO A 114 14.93 -0.99 15.04
CA PRO A 114 15.31 -1.71 16.26
C PRO A 114 14.35 -2.85 16.65
N TYR A 115 13.14 -2.87 16.09
CA TYR A 115 12.06 -3.81 16.42
C TYR A 115 11.73 -4.76 15.27
N PHE A 116 11.85 -4.30 14.02
CA PHE A 116 11.58 -5.06 12.79
C PHE A 116 12.73 -4.86 11.82
N ASN A 117 13.34 -5.95 11.40
CA ASN A 117 14.42 -5.89 10.42
C ASN A 117 13.92 -5.25 9.10
N VAL A 118 14.77 -4.41 8.47
CA VAL A 118 14.48 -3.74 7.21
C VAL A 118 15.30 -4.35 6.10
N LEU A 119 14.62 -4.77 5.03
CA LEU A 119 15.27 -5.35 3.85
C LEU A 119 15.60 -4.26 2.82
N TYR A 120 16.60 -4.57 1.97
CA TYR A 120 16.97 -3.78 0.80
C TYR A 120 17.36 -2.33 1.08
N LYS A 121 18.25 -2.14 2.01
CA LYS A 121 18.92 -0.84 2.21
C LYS A 121 20.08 -0.68 1.21
N GLY A 122 20.27 0.55 0.74
CA GLY A 122 21.43 0.91 -0.06
C GLY A 122 22.75 0.90 0.76
N GLU A 123 23.86 1.17 0.09
CA GLU A 123 25.20 1.13 0.68
C GLU A 123 25.37 2.03 1.92
N ASN A 124 24.64 3.16 1.97
CA ASN A 124 24.66 4.08 3.11
C ASN A 124 23.60 3.76 4.19
N GLY A 125 23.02 2.56 4.17
CA GLY A 125 21.95 2.16 5.09
C GLY A 125 20.62 2.87 4.89
N ARG A 126 20.46 3.60 3.77
CA ARG A 126 19.26 4.34 3.41
C ARG A 126 18.36 3.55 2.48
N ILE A 127 17.08 3.87 2.50
CA ILE A 127 16.07 3.35 1.57
C ILE A 127 15.55 4.48 0.66
N ALA A 128 14.79 4.12 -0.36
CA ALA A 128 14.04 5.08 -1.16
C ALA A 128 12.77 5.55 -0.41
N HIS A 129 11.61 5.51 -1.02
CA HIS A 129 10.34 5.98 -0.44
C HIS A 129 9.48 4.85 0.14
N GLU A 130 9.86 3.61 -0.08
CA GLU A 130 9.19 2.41 0.42
C GLU A 130 10.14 1.62 1.32
N CYS A 131 9.66 1.15 2.46
CA CYS A 131 10.41 0.30 3.38
C CYS A 131 9.78 -1.09 3.50
N ILE A 132 10.64 -2.11 3.54
CA ILE A 132 10.22 -3.51 3.65
C ILE A 132 10.57 -4.00 5.06
N PHE A 133 9.55 -4.17 5.90
CA PHE A 133 9.71 -4.76 7.24
C PHE A 133 9.58 -6.27 7.18
N ASP A 134 10.60 -6.97 7.68
CA ASP A 134 10.71 -8.43 7.64
C ASP A 134 10.06 -9.09 8.87
N CYS A 135 9.03 -9.90 8.64
CA CYS A 135 8.34 -10.65 9.68
C CYS A 135 8.74 -12.14 9.72
N ARG A 136 9.66 -12.62 8.86
CA ARG A 136 10.00 -14.04 8.73
C ARG A 136 10.62 -14.65 9.98
N SER A 137 11.30 -13.85 10.80
CA SER A 137 11.90 -14.29 12.08
C SER A 137 10.95 -14.20 13.26
N LEU A 138 9.72 -13.69 13.06
CA LEU A 138 8.74 -13.53 14.13
C LEU A 138 7.93 -14.83 14.33
N THR A 139 7.31 -14.96 15.52
CA THR A 139 6.39 -16.07 15.85
C THR A 139 4.97 -15.87 15.35
N VAL A 140 4.74 -14.78 14.61
CA VAL A 140 3.48 -14.38 13.96
C VAL A 140 3.77 -14.03 12.50
N THR A 141 2.74 -14.01 11.68
CA THR A 141 2.87 -13.66 10.26
C THR A 141 2.79 -12.14 10.04
N ALA A 142 3.24 -11.68 8.87
CA ALA A 142 3.01 -10.30 8.43
C ALA A 142 1.50 -9.98 8.38
N GLU A 143 0.66 -10.95 8.04
CA GLU A 143 -0.80 -10.79 8.09
C GLU A 143 -1.30 -10.56 9.51
N ASP A 144 -0.78 -11.28 10.51
CA ASP A 144 -1.17 -11.07 11.91
C ASP A 144 -0.84 -9.66 12.37
N VAL A 145 0.34 -9.15 12.02
CA VAL A 145 0.76 -7.77 12.31
C VAL A 145 -0.16 -6.77 11.61
N ALA A 146 -0.43 -6.98 10.32
CA ALA A 146 -1.30 -6.10 9.52
C ALA A 146 -2.75 -6.07 10.07
N LYS A 147 -3.28 -7.22 10.45
CA LYS A 147 -4.61 -7.31 11.08
C LYS A 147 -4.64 -6.59 12.44
N ARG A 148 -3.57 -6.68 13.22
CA ARG A 148 -3.48 -5.94 14.49
C ARG A 148 -3.36 -4.43 14.27
N LEU A 149 -2.66 -3.97 13.23
CA LEU A 149 -2.62 -2.56 12.84
C LEU A 149 -4.03 -2.00 12.56
N MET A 150 -4.97 -2.80 12.08
CA MET A 150 -6.36 -2.36 11.90
C MET A 150 -7.02 -2.03 13.25
N ASP A 151 -6.68 -2.74 14.33
CA ASP A 151 -7.16 -2.40 15.69
C ASP A 151 -6.57 -1.07 16.18
N TYR A 152 -5.35 -0.73 15.73
CA TYR A 152 -4.70 0.57 15.93
C TYR A 152 -5.23 1.68 15.00
N GLY A 153 -6.23 1.38 14.15
CA GLY A 153 -6.85 2.33 13.25
C GLY A 153 -6.02 2.66 12.00
N PHE A 154 -5.16 1.72 11.57
CA PHE A 154 -4.41 1.86 10.34
C PHE A 154 -4.97 0.94 9.25
N HIS A 155 -4.95 1.43 8.02
CA HIS A 155 -5.10 0.55 6.87
C HIS A 155 -3.88 -0.39 6.78
N ALA A 156 -4.13 -1.68 6.55
CA ALA A 156 -3.05 -2.65 6.46
C ALA A 156 -2.10 -2.34 5.28
N PRO A 157 -0.78 -2.41 5.47
CA PRO A 157 0.18 -2.22 4.39
C PRO A 157 0.14 -3.39 3.40
N THR A 158 0.79 -3.22 2.25
CA THR A 158 0.99 -4.30 1.27
C THR A 158 1.78 -5.45 1.90
N LEU A 159 1.24 -6.66 1.76
CA LEU A 159 1.82 -7.87 2.36
C LEU A 159 2.53 -8.74 1.33
N SER A 160 3.60 -9.40 1.78
CA SER A 160 4.29 -10.46 1.02
C SER A 160 4.76 -10.01 -0.36
N TRP A 161 5.15 -8.76 -0.49
CA TRP A 161 5.73 -8.19 -1.68
C TRP A 161 6.92 -7.28 -1.32
N PRO A 162 8.08 -7.41 -2.01
CA PRO A 162 8.46 -8.43 -3.00
C PRO A 162 8.85 -9.79 -2.38
N VAL A 163 8.84 -9.92 -1.07
CA VAL A 163 9.24 -11.13 -0.34
C VAL A 163 8.10 -11.62 0.52
N LEU A 164 7.89 -12.93 0.56
CA LEU A 164 6.87 -13.56 1.41
C LEU A 164 7.09 -13.21 2.89
N ASN A 165 5.99 -13.00 3.60
CA ASN A 165 5.97 -12.66 5.02
C ASN A 165 6.72 -11.38 5.39
N THR A 166 6.59 -10.36 4.55
CA THR A 166 7.05 -9.00 4.77
C THR A 166 5.90 -8.01 4.65
N MET A 167 6.12 -6.80 5.12
CA MET A 167 5.21 -5.65 4.93
C MET A 167 5.95 -4.55 4.19
N MET A 168 5.35 -4.01 3.13
CA MET A 168 5.86 -2.85 2.42
C MET A 168 5.07 -1.61 2.84
N VAL A 169 5.77 -0.64 3.39
CA VAL A 169 5.17 0.59 3.90
C VAL A 169 5.72 1.79 3.13
N GLU A 170 4.81 2.59 2.61
CA GLU A 170 5.11 3.86 1.96
C GLU A 170 4.39 4.98 2.72
N PRO A 171 5.10 5.81 3.51
CA PRO A 171 4.46 6.88 4.27
C PRO A 171 4.04 8.07 3.41
N THR A 172 4.55 8.21 2.21
CA THR A 172 4.36 9.31 1.27
C THR A 172 4.77 10.70 1.80
N GLU A 173 4.60 11.74 0.99
CA GLU A 173 4.84 13.13 1.35
C GLU A 173 3.64 13.77 2.07
N SER A 174 2.48 13.14 2.01
CA SER A 174 1.22 13.72 2.52
C SER A 174 0.92 13.38 3.98
N GLU A 175 1.67 12.44 4.58
CA GLU A 175 1.48 12.10 5.99
C GLU A 175 2.10 13.15 6.92
N SER A 176 1.38 13.49 7.99
CA SER A 176 1.89 14.37 9.04
C SER A 176 2.91 13.65 9.93
N LEU A 177 3.77 14.41 10.59
CA LEU A 177 4.72 13.83 11.55
C LEU A 177 3.99 13.12 12.70
N ASP A 178 2.87 13.65 13.16
CA ASP A 178 2.06 13.04 14.23
C ASP A 178 1.50 11.68 13.81
N GLU A 179 1.07 11.55 12.55
CA GLU A 179 0.58 10.26 12.00
C GLU A 179 1.72 9.26 11.84
N LEU A 180 2.90 9.70 11.40
CA LEU A 180 4.08 8.85 11.35
C LEU A 180 4.52 8.37 12.73
N GLU A 181 4.49 9.25 13.74
CA GLU A 181 4.77 8.87 15.13
C GLU A 181 3.73 7.89 15.67
N ARG A 182 2.45 8.10 15.36
CA ARG A 182 1.37 7.19 15.74
C ARG A 182 1.59 5.80 15.15
N PHE A 183 1.95 5.73 13.86
CA PHE A 183 2.26 4.46 13.18
C PHE A 183 3.48 3.77 13.79
N ALA A 184 4.57 4.50 14.01
CA ALA A 184 5.79 3.96 14.62
C ALA A 184 5.51 3.39 16.02
N LYS A 185 4.75 4.11 16.85
CA LYS A 185 4.33 3.64 18.18
C LYS A 185 3.48 2.37 18.09
N ALA A 186 2.53 2.31 17.15
CA ALA A 186 1.71 1.13 16.93
C ALA A 186 2.59 -0.10 16.59
N MET A 187 3.55 0.04 15.68
CA MET A 187 4.48 -1.02 15.33
C MET A 187 5.32 -1.49 16.54
N ILE A 188 5.83 -0.56 17.33
CA ILE A 188 6.62 -0.87 18.54
C ILE A 188 5.77 -1.63 19.56
N ASN A 189 4.54 -1.17 19.79
CA ASN A 189 3.61 -1.84 20.70
C ASN A 189 3.25 -3.24 20.22
N ILE A 190 2.96 -3.40 18.93
CA ILE A 190 2.71 -4.72 18.33
C ILE A 190 3.92 -5.64 18.53
N ARG A 191 5.14 -5.12 18.41
CA ARG A 191 6.35 -5.93 18.71
C ARG A 191 6.38 -6.43 20.15
N THR A 192 5.94 -5.62 21.10
CA THR A 192 5.80 -6.00 22.50
C THR A 192 4.68 -7.03 22.69
N GLU A 193 3.54 -6.85 22.05
CA GLU A 193 2.42 -7.81 22.07
C GLU A 193 2.84 -9.18 21.53
N ILE A 194 3.67 -9.25 20.47
CA ILE A 194 4.21 -10.50 19.94
C ILE A 194 4.98 -11.29 21.02
N GLN A 195 5.67 -10.59 21.92
CA GLN A 195 6.45 -11.21 22.99
C GLN A 195 5.62 -11.59 24.20
N THR A 196 4.60 -10.81 24.52
CA THR A 196 3.80 -10.96 25.75
C THR A 196 2.53 -11.75 25.56
N ASN A 197 1.79 -11.52 24.48
CA ASN A 197 0.55 -12.22 24.14
C ASN A 197 0.27 -12.20 22.63
N LYS A 198 0.90 -13.09 21.89
CA LYS A 198 0.72 -13.20 20.44
C LYS A 198 -0.71 -13.55 20.00
N ASP A 199 -1.53 -14.10 20.89
CA ASP A 199 -2.89 -14.52 20.54
C ASP A 199 -3.78 -13.35 20.20
N ILE A 200 -3.49 -12.16 20.75
CA ILE A 200 -4.21 -10.94 20.39
C ILE A 200 -4.00 -10.55 18.91
N LEU A 201 -2.81 -10.80 18.34
CA LEU A 201 -2.54 -10.57 16.93
C LEU A 201 -3.23 -11.62 16.06
N LYS A 202 -3.21 -12.89 16.49
CA LYS A 202 -3.81 -13.98 15.72
C LYS A 202 -5.33 -13.87 15.61
N ASN A 203 -5.97 -13.21 16.56
CA ASN A 203 -7.41 -12.98 16.57
C ASN A 203 -7.82 -11.60 16.06
N ALA A 204 -6.86 -10.71 15.82
CA ALA A 204 -7.13 -9.39 15.23
C ALA A 204 -7.60 -9.54 13.75
N PRO A 205 -8.40 -8.58 13.25
CA PRO A 205 -8.89 -7.39 13.92
C PRO A 205 -10.14 -7.66 14.76
N HIS A 206 -10.32 -6.86 15.82
CA HIS A 206 -11.44 -6.99 16.74
C HIS A 206 -12.54 -5.99 16.39
N THR A 207 -13.60 -6.48 15.75
CA THR A 207 -14.77 -5.66 15.41
C THR A 207 -15.60 -5.31 16.65
N ALA A 208 -16.40 -4.25 16.57
CA ALA A 208 -17.34 -3.90 17.65
C ALA A 208 -18.24 -5.09 18.02
N ARG A 209 -18.72 -5.86 17.03
CA ARG A 209 -19.53 -7.05 17.25
C ARG A 209 -18.82 -8.10 18.12
N VAL A 210 -17.55 -8.36 17.86
CA VAL A 210 -16.74 -9.32 18.63
C VAL A 210 -16.55 -8.83 20.06
N VAL A 211 -16.16 -7.55 20.24
CA VAL A 211 -15.86 -6.99 21.54
C VAL A 211 -17.09 -6.87 22.44
N THR A 212 -18.27 -6.64 21.88
CA THR A 212 -19.53 -6.49 22.63
C THR A 212 -20.33 -7.80 22.74
N SER A 213 -19.84 -8.91 22.23
CA SER A 213 -20.54 -10.20 22.32
C SER A 213 -20.70 -10.63 23.79
N SER A 214 -21.74 -11.41 24.11
CA SER A 214 -21.95 -11.96 25.46
C SER A 214 -20.84 -12.96 25.84
N GLU A 215 -20.27 -13.66 24.87
CA GLU A 215 -19.19 -14.62 25.07
C GLU A 215 -17.83 -14.01 24.76
N TRP A 216 -16.88 -14.21 25.69
CA TRP A 216 -15.49 -13.83 25.50
C TRP A 216 -14.57 -15.01 25.78
N VAL A 217 -14.03 -15.58 24.73
CA VAL A 217 -13.26 -16.83 24.78
C VAL A 217 -11.74 -16.61 24.77
N TYR A 218 -11.31 -15.37 24.73
CA TYR A 218 -9.90 -15.00 24.59
C TYR A 218 -9.20 -14.88 25.95
N ASN A 219 -7.89 -15.10 25.96
CA ASN A 219 -7.02 -15.00 27.14
C ASN A 219 -6.52 -13.58 27.46
N TYR A 220 -7.11 -12.57 26.83
CA TYR A 220 -6.85 -11.13 27.04
C TYR A 220 -8.17 -10.38 27.22
N SER A 221 -8.11 -9.16 27.77
CA SER A 221 -9.31 -8.39 28.04
C SER A 221 -9.92 -7.77 26.77
N ARG A 222 -11.23 -7.46 26.82
CA ARG A 222 -11.94 -6.71 25.76
C ARG A 222 -11.31 -5.36 25.52
N GLU A 223 -10.83 -4.72 26.59
CA GLU A 223 -10.14 -3.43 26.53
C GLU A 223 -8.83 -3.54 25.74
N GLN A 224 -7.99 -4.54 26.04
CA GLN A 224 -6.76 -4.79 25.27
C GLN A 224 -7.05 -5.08 23.81
N ALA A 225 -8.15 -5.74 23.50
CA ALA A 225 -8.58 -6.00 22.11
C ALA A 225 -8.99 -4.71 21.40
N ALA A 226 -9.86 -3.92 22.06
CA ALA A 226 -10.52 -2.77 21.47
C ALA A 226 -9.66 -1.50 21.46
N TYR A 227 -8.91 -1.26 22.54
CA TYR A 227 -8.19 -0.02 22.76
C TYR A 227 -6.68 -0.29 22.98
N PRO A 228 -5.98 -0.75 21.92
CA PRO A 228 -4.55 -0.97 22.04
C PRO A 228 -3.84 0.34 22.36
N ALA A 229 -2.97 0.33 23.40
CA ALA A 229 -2.18 1.48 23.84
C ALA A 229 -2.97 2.76 24.14
N ASP A 230 -4.08 2.64 24.87
CA ASP A 230 -4.88 3.77 25.38
C ASP A 230 -5.32 4.78 24.30
N GLN A 231 -5.79 4.30 23.18
CA GLN A 231 -6.28 5.15 22.09
C GLN A 231 -7.59 5.85 22.47
N ASP A 232 -7.59 7.17 22.53
CA ASP A 232 -8.79 7.97 22.80
C ASP A 232 -9.82 7.91 21.65
N ASN A 233 -9.35 7.78 20.42
CA ASN A 233 -10.19 7.74 19.23
C ASN A 233 -10.16 6.35 18.58
N LYS A 234 -11.22 5.58 18.78
CA LYS A 234 -11.35 4.23 18.21
C LYS A 234 -11.98 4.27 16.82
N PHE A 235 -11.22 3.77 15.84
CA PHE A 235 -11.79 3.33 14.57
C PHE A 235 -12.05 1.82 14.62
N TRP A 236 -13.31 1.43 14.49
CA TRP A 236 -13.69 0.02 14.54
C TRP A 236 -13.48 -0.65 13.18
N PRO A 237 -12.70 -1.75 13.11
CA PRO A 237 -12.63 -2.56 11.90
C PRO A 237 -14.02 -3.05 11.48
N ALA A 238 -14.32 -2.95 10.19
CA ALA A 238 -15.63 -3.32 9.67
C ALA A 238 -15.85 -4.84 9.64
N VAL A 239 -14.78 -5.61 9.42
CA VAL A 239 -14.81 -7.07 9.27
C VAL A 239 -13.72 -7.74 10.11
N SER A 240 -14.01 -8.91 10.64
CA SER A 240 -13.02 -9.83 11.25
C SER A 240 -12.23 -10.58 10.17
N ARG A 241 -11.37 -11.51 10.57
CA ARG A 241 -10.71 -12.43 9.64
C ARG A 241 -11.73 -13.25 8.87
N ILE A 242 -11.44 -13.46 7.61
CA ILE A 242 -12.16 -14.36 6.73
C ILE A 242 -11.21 -15.46 6.25
N ASP A 243 -11.74 -16.65 5.99
CA ASP A 243 -10.99 -17.71 5.34
C ASP A 243 -10.98 -17.45 3.83
N ASN A 244 -9.97 -16.72 3.36
CA ASN A 244 -9.82 -16.38 1.95
C ASN A 244 -9.68 -17.63 1.09
N VAL A 245 -8.96 -18.66 1.56
CA VAL A 245 -8.74 -19.89 0.81
C VAL A 245 -10.03 -20.66 0.61
N TYR A 246 -10.84 -20.74 1.65
CA TYR A 246 -12.17 -21.33 1.54
C TYR A 246 -13.07 -20.51 0.62
N GLY A 247 -13.11 -19.18 0.79
CA GLY A 247 -13.91 -18.29 -0.04
C GLY A 247 -13.58 -18.38 -1.51
N ASP A 248 -12.29 -18.38 -1.87
CA ASP A 248 -11.83 -18.50 -3.25
C ASP A 248 -12.19 -19.83 -3.91
N ARG A 249 -12.28 -20.92 -3.12
CA ARG A 249 -12.63 -22.25 -3.59
C ARG A 249 -14.12 -22.54 -3.58
N ASN A 250 -14.90 -21.77 -2.84
CA ASN A 250 -16.33 -21.96 -2.63
C ASN A 250 -17.08 -20.68 -2.96
N LEU A 251 -16.99 -20.24 -4.21
CA LEU A 251 -17.73 -19.07 -4.69
C LEU A 251 -19.24 -19.35 -4.60
N VAL A 252 -19.92 -18.59 -3.78
CA VAL A 252 -21.38 -18.63 -3.67
C VAL A 252 -21.93 -17.39 -4.36
N CYS A 253 -22.66 -17.58 -5.46
CA CYS A 253 -23.43 -16.51 -6.05
C CYS A 253 -24.61 -16.21 -5.12
N SER A 254 -24.57 -15.08 -4.43
CA SER A 254 -25.66 -14.60 -3.58
C SER A 254 -26.78 -13.87 -4.35
N CYS A 255 -26.69 -13.82 -5.67
CA CYS A 255 -27.81 -13.38 -6.49
C CYS A 255 -28.91 -14.42 -6.31
N SER A 256 -29.91 -14.13 -5.50
CA SER A 256 -31.17 -14.85 -5.55
C SER A 256 -31.60 -14.88 -7.02
N ASN A 257 -31.98 -16.05 -7.52
CA ASN A 257 -32.57 -16.20 -8.85
C ASN A 257 -33.81 -15.30 -8.91
N TYR A 258 -33.60 -14.07 -9.34
CA TYR A 258 -34.71 -13.12 -9.58
C TYR A 258 -35.61 -13.59 -10.73
N PHE A 259 -35.18 -14.65 -11.44
CA PHE A 259 -35.88 -15.25 -12.58
C PHE A 259 -36.66 -16.52 -12.25
N ASP A 260 -36.56 -17.07 -11.02
CA ASP A 260 -37.26 -18.32 -10.65
C ASP A 260 -38.68 -18.09 -10.07
N ASN A 261 -39.20 -16.86 -10.09
CA ASN A 261 -40.54 -16.53 -9.58
C ASN A 261 -41.55 -16.09 -10.65
N GLU A 262 -41.36 -16.39 -11.92
CA GLU A 262 -42.34 -16.09 -12.95
C GLU A 262 -43.08 -17.30 -13.51
N ASP A 263 -43.03 -18.47 -12.87
CA ASP A 263 -43.89 -19.62 -13.21
C ASP A 263 -44.70 -20.07 -12.01
N GLY A 264 -45.71 -19.29 -11.69
CA GLY A 264 -46.66 -19.62 -10.63
C GLY A 264 -48.00 -18.98 -10.83
N THR A 265 -48.74 -19.40 -11.94
CA THR A 265 -50.18 -19.14 -12.26
C THR A 265 -50.59 -17.71 -12.34
#